data_98b4de0730b2cecbbc7f967dc3d03f7f
#
_entry.id   98b4de0730b2cecbbc7f967dc3d03f7f
#
_cell.length_a   1.000
_cell.length_b   1.000
_cell.length_c   1.000
_cell.angle_alpha   90.00
_cell.angle_beta   90.00
_cell.angle_gamma   90.00
#
_symmetry.space_group_name_H-M   'P 1'
#
loop_
_entity.id
_entity.type
_entity.pdbx_description
1 polymer ?
#
loop_
_entity_poly.entity_id
_entity_poly.type
_entity_poly.pdbx_seq_one_letter_code
_entity_poly.pdbx_strand_id
1 'polypeptide(L)'
;MQELLVEPLRRLISQKAPGSLPSSVTMDVQGSWPRLVVIDGLDECQNPDVQCELLHVIARAIPNIPYPLRFLITSRPESHLTRVFGYDRDLQAAIMDRYNLSDDPDADTDIWKFFKTEFKEICRIHSLGKYLPLDWPGQTAISRLVERSSGHFIYASTVIRYIRSPRHRPDDRLETILRLQPPHDRHDQDRPYTQLDALYSLVLQGVESPDQLAQICLVFGILYFHSRKVGLFGLLMYSHQSHIEGLLELKAGDLDLLIDPIRSLITIYKHGTVQIFHKSLFDYLLDPSRGGHLPFDLPRVHEVAATHVLKEHIYAHSKFFLP
;
A
#
# COMPACT_ATOMS: atom_id res chain seq x y z
N MET A 1 13.68 19.93 9.47
CA MET A 1 14.89 19.35 8.83
C MET A 1 16.17 19.93 9.38
N GLN A 2 16.32 21.27 9.46
CA GLN A 2 17.53 21.88 10.03
C GLN A 2 17.75 21.48 11.48
N GLU A 3 16.72 21.52 12.31
CA GLU A 3 16.78 21.09 13.71
C GLU A 3 16.73 19.56 13.89
N LEU A 4 16.11 18.82 12.96
CA LEU A 4 15.94 17.36 13.08
C LEU A 4 17.09 16.56 12.48
N LEU A 5 17.77 17.06 11.46
CA LEU A 5 18.85 16.35 10.76
C LEU A 5 20.15 17.15 10.72
N VAL A 6 20.13 18.40 10.23
CA VAL A 6 21.34 19.15 9.95
C VAL A 6 22.07 19.50 11.25
N GLU A 7 21.35 20.04 12.23
CA GLU A 7 21.94 20.46 13.50
C GLU A 7 22.42 19.28 14.38
N PRO A 8 21.64 18.17 14.54
CA PRO A 8 22.14 16.97 15.20
C PRO A 8 23.38 16.37 14.53
N LEU A 9 23.40 16.32 13.19
CA LEU A 9 24.57 15.83 12.45
C LEU A 9 25.78 16.72 12.64
N ARG A 10 25.61 18.06 12.62
CA ARG A 10 26.71 19.02 12.95
C ARG A 10 27.25 18.82 14.34
N ARG A 11 26.38 18.67 15.34
CA ARG A 11 26.79 18.45 16.74
C ARG A 11 27.54 17.13 16.89
N LEU A 12 27.06 16.05 16.27
CA LEU A 12 27.76 14.75 16.31
C LEU A 12 29.13 14.80 15.63
N ILE A 13 29.27 15.51 14.53
CA ILE A 13 30.56 15.72 13.85
C ILE A 13 31.48 16.55 14.73
N SER A 14 30.98 17.62 15.34
CA SER A 14 31.76 18.52 16.22
C SER A 14 32.20 17.86 17.54
N GLN A 15 31.36 17.01 18.14
CA GLN A 15 31.66 16.28 19.38
C GLN A 15 32.72 15.19 19.20
N LYS A 16 32.90 14.65 18.00
CA LYS A 16 33.93 13.64 17.68
C LYS A 16 35.25 14.24 17.18
N ALA A 17 35.43 15.55 17.23
CA ALA A 17 36.68 16.23 16.93
C ALA A 17 37.32 16.82 18.23
N PRO A 18 37.94 16.03 19.13
CA PRO A 18 38.82 16.55 20.12
C PRO A 18 40.20 16.74 19.48
N GLY A 19 40.65 17.99 19.45
CA GLY A 19 42.02 18.46 19.21
C GLY A 19 42.93 17.62 18.33
N SER A 20 43.31 18.16 17.16
CA SER A 20 44.45 17.72 16.32
C SER A 20 44.57 16.21 16.05
N LEU A 21 43.71 15.67 15.20
CA LEU A 21 43.97 14.39 14.56
C LEU A 21 44.61 14.62 13.18
N PRO A 22 45.63 13.82 12.81
CA PRO A 22 46.24 13.89 11.49
C PRO A 22 45.25 13.54 10.40
N SER A 23 45.35 14.18 9.26
CA SER A 23 44.42 14.11 8.10
C SER A 23 44.09 12.71 7.55
N SER A 24 44.74 11.66 8.06
CA SER A 24 44.54 10.25 7.66
C SER A 24 43.50 9.47 8.47
N VAL A 25 43.02 10.00 9.61
CA VAL A 25 42.11 9.30 10.54
C VAL A 25 40.63 9.64 10.31
N THR A 26 40.35 10.67 9.52
CA THR A 26 38.99 11.16 9.27
C THR A 26 38.15 10.23 8.38
N MET A 27 38.76 9.27 7.69
CA MET A 27 38.03 8.35 6.77
C MET A 27 37.30 7.22 7.49
N ASP A 28 37.80 6.68 8.60
CA ASP A 28 37.24 5.49 9.23
C ASP A 28 35.96 5.75 10.07
N VAL A 29 35.81 6.95 10.63
CA VAL A 29 34.63 7.27 11.45
C VAL A 29 33.40 7.63 10.59
N GLN A 30 33.63 8.16 9.39
CA GLN A 30 32.54 8.48 8.43
C GLN A 30 31.98 7.23 7.72
N GLY A 31 32.73 6.11 7.70
CA GLY A 31 32.32 4.88 7.04
C GLY A 31 31.13 4.15 7.66
N SER A 32 30.82 4.40 8.95
CA SER A 32 29.76 3.73 9.70
C SER A 32 28.41 4.45 9.72
N TRP A 33 28.30 5.64 9.13
CA TRP A 33 27.06 6.42 9.17
C TRP A 33 26.17 6.13 7.96
N PRO A 34 24.83 6.14 8.14
CA PRO A 34 23.92 5.96 7.02
C PRO A 34 24.10 7.10 6.01
N ARG A 35 24.25 6.72 4.73
CA ARG A 35 24.45 7.66 3.62
C ARG A 35 23.21 7.84 2.75
N LEU A 36 22.16 7.10 3.06
CA LEU A 36 20.92 7.08 2.30
C LEU A 36 19.72 7.23 3.24
N VAL A 37 18.84 8.16 2.89
CA VAL A 37 17.48 8.27 3.44
C VAL A 37 16.52 7.84 2.35
N VAL A 38 15.67 6.88 2.67
CA VAL A 38 14.61 6.41 1.76
C VAL A 38 13.28 6.97 2.23
N ILE A 39 12.58 7.67 1.34
CA ILE A 39 11.21 8.15 1.52
C ILE A 39 10.37 7.42 0.48
N ASP A 40 9.68 6.39 0.94
CA ASP A 40 8.82 5.58 0.06
C ASP A 40 7.38 6.10 0.11
N GLY A 41 6.77 6.29 -1.06
CA GLY A 41 5.38 6.73 -1.18
C GLY A 41 5.14 8.17 -0.71
N LEU A 42 5.90 9.16 -1.17
CA LEU A 42 5.70 10.58 -0.82
C LEU A 42 4.25 11.04 -1.07
N ASP A 43 3.60 10.54 -2.12
CA ASP A 43 2.20 10.80 -2.45
C ASP A 43 1.20 10.24 -1.40
N GLU A 44 1.65 9.41 -0.47
CA GLU A 44 0.82 8.89 0.63
C GLU A 44 0.74 9.84 1.84
N CYS A 45 1.56 10.90 1.87
CA CYS A 45 1.40 11.96 2.85
C CYS A 45 0.06 12.68 2.65
N GLN A 46 -0.57 13.11 3.77
CA GLN A 46 -1.97 13.52 3.83
C GLN A 46 -2.35 14.73 2.96
N ASN A 47 -1.41 15.64 2.69
CA ASN A 47 -1.70 16.93 2.08
C ASN A 47 -0.73 17.21 0.93
N PRO A 48 -1.22 17.51 -0.28
CA PRO A 48 -0.40 17.90 -1.42
C PRO A 48 0.58 19.05 -1.12
N ASP A 49 0.15 20.06 -0.33
CA ASP A 49 1.02 21.17 0.04
C ASP A 49 2.17 20.71 0.94
N VAL A 50 1.89 19.82 1.90
CA VAL A 50 2.92 19.23 2.78
C VAL A 50 3.91 18.36 1.98
N GLN A 51 3.43 17.64 0.97
CA GLN A 51 4.29 16.87 0.08
C GLN A 51 5.26 17.78 -0.69
N CYS A 52 4.75 18.89 -1.25
CA CYS A 52 5.57 19.89 -1.92
C CYS A 52 6.55 20.57 -0.94
N GLU A 53 6.09 20.95 0.25
CA GLU A 53 6.92 21.58 1.28
C GLU A 53 8.06 20.65 1.72
N LEU A 54 7.81 19.36 1.90
CA LEU A 54 8.83 18.37 2.24
C LEU A 54 9.94 18.34 1.19
N LEU A 55 9.60 18.34 -0.09
CA LEU A 55 10.58 18.39 -1.18
C LEU A 55 11.42 19.66 -1.12
N HIS A 56 10.79 20.83 -0.93
CA HIS A 56 11.50 22.11 -0.79
C HIS A 56 12.43 22.13 0.42
N VAL A 57 11.98 21.59 1.55
CA VAL A 57 12.79 21.50 2.77
C VAL A 57 14.01 20.60 2.57
N ILE A 58 13.85 19.46 1.88
CA ILE A 58 14.94 18.56 1.54
C ILE A 58 15.94 19.27 0.60
N ALA A 59 15.45 19.88 -0.49
CA ALA A 59 16.31 20.57 -1.45
C ALA A 59 17.16 21.66 -0.82
N ARG A 60 16.57 22.48 0.06
CA ARG A 60 17.30 23.52 0.81
C ARG A 60 18.24 22.97 1.87
N ALA A 61 17.98 21.80 2.43
CA ALA A 61 18.80 21.19 3.47
C ALA A 61 20.05 20.53 2.88
N ILE A 62 19.97 19.87 1.73
CA ILE A 62 21.06 19.11 1.09
C ILE A 62 22.38 19.90 1.03
N PRO A 63 22.45 21.16 0.54
CA PRO A 63 23.69 21.91 0.46
C PRO A 63 24.31 22.22 1.82
N ASN A 64 23.51 22.20 2.89
CA ASN A 64 23.91 22.54 4.25
C ASN A 64 24.25 21.33 5.12
N ILE A 65 24.09 20.12 4.61
CA ILE A 65 24.40 18.89 5.32
C ILE A 65 25.92 18.65 5.19
N PRO A 66 26.67 18.65 6.29
CA PRO A 66 28.14 18.53 6.28
C PRO A 66 28.61 17.07 6.05
N TYR A 67 27.77 16.26 5.40
CA TYR A 67 27.97 14.84 5.26
C TYR A 67 27.33 14.36 3.93
N PRO A 68 27.93 13.42 3.17
CA PRO A 68 27.42 12.98 1.87
C PRO A 68 26.15 12.12 2.02
N LEU A 69 25.06 12.75 2.44
CA LEU A 69 23.74 12.12 2.56
C LEU A 69 22.97 12.22 1.24
N ARG A 70 22.42 11.11 0.80
CA ARG A 70 21.56 11.00 -0.39
C ARG A 70 20.12 10.71 0.03
N PHE A 71 19.17 11.16 -0.79
CA PHE A 71 17.76 10.88 -0.62
C PHE A 71 17.28 10.05 -1.82
N LEU A 72 16.63 8.92 -1.55
CA LEU A 72 15.84 8.17 -2.53
C LEU A 72 14.37 8.41 -2.19
N ILE A 73 13.65 9.03 -3.12
CA ILE A 73 12.25 9.38 -2.92
C ILE A 73 11.43 8.66 -3.98
N THR A 74 10.47 7.83 -3.57
CA THR A 74 9.50 7.24 -4.47
C THR A 74 8.16 7.96 -4.34
N SER A 75 7.44 8.09 -5.45
CA SER A 75 6.12 8.71 -5.48
C SER A 75 5.38 8.36 -6.77
N ARG A 76 4.06 8.38 -6.75
CA ARG A 76 3.26 8.43 -7.97
C ARG A 76 3.45 9.79 -8.66
N PRO A 77 3.25 9.88 -10.00
CA PRO A 77 3.40 11.13 -10.76
C PRO A 77 2.17 12.04 -10.59
N GLU A 78 1.83 12.38 -9.36
CA GLU A 78 0.76 13.32 -9.04
C GLU A 78 1.05 14.70 -9.66
N SER A 79 0.01 15.39 -10.16
CA SER A 79 0.16 16.63 -10.94
C SER A 79 0.92 17.73 -10.19
N HIS A 80 0.67 17.88 -8.88
CA HIS A 80 1.36 18.85 -8.01
C HIS A 80 2.84 18.51 -7.84
N LEU A 81 3.19 17.21 -7.64
CA LEU A 81 4.57 16.74 -7.51
C LEU A 81 5.31 16.85 -8.84
N THR A 82 4.68 16.44 -9.94
CA THR A 82 5.25 16.57 -11.29
C THR A 82 5.59 18.03 -11.61
N ARG A 83 4.74 18.96 -11.19
CA ARG A 83 4.98 20.40 -11.35
C ARG A 83 6.16 20.87 -10.50
N VAL A 84 6.25 20.48 -9.22
CA VAL A 84 7.39 20.86 -8.36
C VAL A 84 8.69 20.29 -8.91
N PHE A 85 8.72 19.01 -9.28
CA PHE A 85 9.88 18.40 -9.92
C PHE A 85 10.28 19.05 -11.27
N GLY A 86 9.33 19.62 -12.00
CA GLY A 86 9.57 20.22 -13.31
C GLY A 86 10.03 21.69 -13.27
N TYR A 87 9.63 22.45 -12.25
CA TYR A 87 9.79 23.92 -12.27
C TYR A 87 10.55 24.49 -11.07
N ASP A 88 10.74 23.75 -9.99
CA ASP A 88 11.51 24.23 -8.83
C ASP A 88 13.01 24.15 -9.09
N ARG A 89 13.70 25.31 -9.08
CA ARG A 89 15.12 25.39 -9.41
C ARG A 89 16.02 24.75 -8.35
N ASP A 90 15.67 24.91 -7.07
CA ASP A 90 16.49 24.37 -5.96
C ASP A 90 16.41 22.85 -5.98
N LEU A 91 15.19 22.32 -6.23
CA LEU A 91 14.99 20.88 -6.33
C LEU A 91 15.69 20.30 -7.56
N GLN A 92 15.57 20.96 -8.74
CA GLN A 92 16.28 20.51 -9.95
C GLN A 92 17.79 20.49 -9.78
N ALA A 93 18.35 21.47 -9.06
CA ALA A 93 19.78 21.50 -8.74
C ALA A 93 20.21 20.38 -7.76
N ALA A 94 19.29 19.92 -6.91
CA ALA A 94 19.53 18.85 -5.94
C ALA A 94 19.32 17.44 -6.49
N ILE A 95 18.53 17.27 -7.57
CA ILE A 95 18.23 15.97 -8.20
C ILE A 95 19.46 15.51 -8.99
N MET A 96 19.97 14.33 -8.65
CA MET A 96 21.03 13.66 -9.41
C MET A 96 20.46 12.84 -10.56
N ASP A 97 19.34 12.16 -10.33
CA ASP A 97 18.71 11.28 -11.31
C ASP A 97 17.21 11.11 -11.05
N ARG A 98 16.44 10.82 -12.10
CA ARG A 98 15.00 10.61 -12.04
C ARG A 98 14.62 9.43 -12.93
N TYR A 99 13.97 8.44 -12.33
CA TYR A 99 13.51 7.23 -13.01
C TYR A 99 11.98 7.19 -13.03
N ASN A 100 11.43 6.91 -14.20
CA ASN A 100 10.02 6.59 -14.35
C ASN A 100 9.86 5.07 -14.42
N LEU A 101 9.35 4.47 -13.37
CA LEU A 101 9.17 3.01 -13.28
C LEU A 101 8.12 2.48 -14.26
N SER A 102 7.23 3.34 -14.78
CA SER A 102 6.26 2.92 -15.81
C SER A 102 6.92 2.68 -17.18
N ASP A 103 8.10 3.24 -17.40
CA ASP A 103 8.85 3.10 -18.65
C ASP A 103 9.99 2.07 -18.51
N ASP A 104 9.98 1.25 -17.43
CA ASP A 104 11.00 0.24 -17.20
C ASP A 104 10.89 -0.88 -18.24
N PRO A 105 11.87 -1.04 -19.15
CA PRO A 105 11.83 -2.06 -20.19
C PRO A 105 11.96 -3.48 -19.63
N ASP A 106 12.44 -3.64 -18.41
CA ASP A 106 12.65 -4.94 -17.76
C ASP A 106 11.44 -5.39 -16.91
N ALA A 107 10.45 -4.50 -16.69
CA ALA A 107 9.29 -4.78 -15.85
C ALA A 107 8.57 -6.08 -16.22
N ASP A 108 8.30 -6.30 -17.51
CA ASP A 108 7.63 -7.50 -17.99
C ASP A 108 8.50 -8.77 -17.78
N THR A 109 9.81 -8.64 -17.94
CA THR A 109 10.75 -9.74 -17.67
C THR A 109 10.76 -10.11 -16.20
N ASP A 110 10.73 -9.13 -15.32
CA ASP A 110 10.73 -9.37 -13.88
C ASP A 110 9.36 -9.88 -13.38
N ILE A 111 8.27 -9.39 -13.93
CA ILE A 111 6.92 -9.93 -13.68
C ILE A 111 6.83 -11.39 -14.17
N TRP A 112 7.45 -11.71 -15.31
CA TRP A 112 7.50 -13.09 -15.79
C TRP A 112 8.27 -14.01 -14.84
N LYS A 113 9.44 -13.59 -14.36
CA LYS A 113 10.25 -14.31 -13.36
C LYS A 113 9.45 -14.49 -12.05
N PHE A 114 8.76 -13.43 -11.62
CA PHE A 114 7.90 -13.47 -10.45
C PHE A 114 6.80 -14.52 -10.60
N PHE A 115 6.00 -14.49 -11.67
CA PHE A 115 4.98 -15.50 -11.91
C PHE A 115 5.55 -16.90 -11.94
N LYS A 116 6.65 -17.13 -12.66
CA LYS A 116 7.29 -18.44 -12.75
C LYS A 116 7.71 -18.99 -11.38
N THR A 117 8.21 -18.12 -10.52
CA THR A 117 8.63 -18.48 -9.16
C THR A 117 7.42 -18.79 -8.28
N GLU A 118 6.42 -17.92 -8.30
CA GLU A 118 5.24 -18.02 -7.47
C GLU A 118 4.35 -19.22 -7.83
N PHE A 119 4.20 -19.53 -9.13
CA PHE A 119 3.47 -20.71 -9.56
C PHE A 119 4.16 -22.01 -9.16
N LYS A 120 5.50 -22.07 -9.21
CA LYS A 120 6.26 -23.22 -8.67
C LYS A 120 6.00 -23.38 -7.17
N GLU A 121 5.97 -22.27 -6.44
CA GLU A 121 5.70 -22.29 -5.00
C GLU A 121 4.27 -22.74 -4.72
N ILE A 122 3.27 -22.33 -5.50
CA ILE A 122 1.89 -22.82 -5.39
C ILE A 122 1.86 -24.35 -5.60
N CYS A 123 2.50 -24.87 -6.64
CA CYS A 123 2.58 -26.33 -6.86
C CYS A 123 3.20 -27.06 -5.66
N ARG A 124 4.19 -26.45 -5.00
CA ARG A 124 4.92 -27.05 -3.87
C ARG A 124 4.14 -27.04 -2.57
N ILE A 125 3.47 -25.91 -2.24
CA ILE A 125 2.88 -25.72 -0.89
C ILE A 125 1.36 -25.90 -0.84
N HIS A 126 0.65 -25.72 -1.96
CA HIS A 126 -0.81 -25.83 -1.96
C HIS A 126 -1.25 -27.28 -1.77
N SER A 127 -2.26 -27.51 -0.93
CA SER A 127 -2.78 -28.87 -0.63
C SER A 127 -3.16 -29.68 -1.89
N LEU A 128 -3.63 -28.98 -2.94
CA LEU A 128 -3.98 -29.56 -4.22
C LEU A 128 -2.84 -29.48 -5.28
N GLY A 129 -1.67 -28.94 -4.90
CA GLY A 129 -0.54 -28.75 -5.82
C GLY A 129 -0.08 -30.03 -6.50
N LYS A 130 -0.11 -31.16 -5.79
CA LYS A 130 0.24 -32.49 -6.33
C LYS A 130 -0.69 -33.02 -7.43
N TYR A 131 -1.86 -32.40 -7.59
CA TYR A 131 -2.84 -32.78 -8.63
C TYR A 131 -2.78 -31.87 -9.86
N LEU A 132 -1.94 -30.83 -9.84
CA LEU A 132 -1.74 -29.94 -10.98
C LEU A 132 -0.85 -30.62 -12.02
N PRO A 133 -1.02 -30.33 -13.32
CA PRO A 133 -0.12 -30.81 -14.37
C PRO A 133 1.34 -30.40 -14.11
N LEU A 134 2.30 -31.21 -14.56
CA LEU A 134 3.72 -30.97 -14.33
C LEU A 134 4.24 -29.64 -14.91
N ASP A 135 3.65 -29.19 -15.98
CA ASP A 135 3.96 -27.94 -16.67
C ASP A 135 3.04 -26.77 -16.30
N TRP A 136 2.12 -26.99 -15.34
CA TRP A 136 1.19 -25.95 -14.90
C TRP A 136 1.96 -24.72 -14.33
N PRO A 137 1.51 -23.50 -14.68
CA PRO A 137 0.31 -23.10 -15.42
C PRO A 137 0.50 -23.08 -16.96
N GLY A 138 1.67 -23.46 -17.46
CA GLY A 138 2.07 -23.37 -18.84
C GLY A 138 2.57 -21.98 -19.24
N GLN A 139 3.46 -21.93 -20.24
CA GLN A 139 4.10 -20.70 -20.70
C GLN A 139 3.09 -19.68 -21.23
N THR A 140 2.10 -20.14 -21.99
CA THR A 140 1.06 -19.30 -22.59
C THR A 140 0.25 -18.56 -21.53
N ALA A 141 -0.08 -19.22 -20.42
CA ALA A 141 -0.81 -18.60 -19.31
C ALA A 141 0.04 -17.49 -18.66
N ILE A 142 1.32 -17.77 -18.39
CA ILE A 142 2.24 -16.75 -17.83
C ILE A 142 2.35 -15.56 -18.77
N SER A 143 2.58 -15.78 -20.08
CA SER A 143 2.70 -14.67 -21.05
C SER A 143 1.45 -13.78 -21.07
N ARG A 144 0.24 -14.38 -21.05
CA ARG A 144 -1.01 -13.61 -20.98
C ARG A 144 -1.17 -12.82 -19.67
N LEU A 145 -0.70 -13.36 -18.55
CA LEU A 145 -0.73 -12.65 -17.26
C LEU A 145 0.27 -11.50 -17.23
N VAL A 146 1.45 -11.66 -17.83
CA VAL A 146 2.45 -10.58 -17.98
C VAL A 146 1.88 -9.46 -18.84
N GLU A 147 1.33 -9.76 -20.00
CA GLU A 147 0.68 -8.78 -20.88
C GLU A 147 -0.40 -7.98 -20.13
N ARG A 148 -1.26 -8.66 -19.36
CA ARG A 148 -2.30 -8.03 -18.56
C ARG A 148 -1.78 -7.20 -17.38
N SER A 149 -0.59 -7.51 -16.91
CA SER A 149 0.06 -6.74 -15.84
C SER A 149 0.49 -5.35 -16.31
N SER A 150 0.73 -5.16 -17.61
CA SER A 150 1.16 -3.88 -18.21
C SER A 150 2.26 -3.20 -17.39
N GLY A 151 3.29 -3.96 -16.99
CA GLY A 151 4.39 -3.49 -16.13
C GLY A 151 4.04 -3.32 -14.65
N HIS A 152 2.78 -3.55 -14.22
CA HIS A 152 2.35 -3.31 -12.84
C HIS A 152 2.42 -4.58 -11.97
N PHE A 153 3.41 -4.66 -11.09
CA PHE A 153 3.56 -5.75 -10.11
C PHE A 153 2.36 -5.96 -9.19
N ILE A 154 1.58 -4.90 -8.92
CA ILE A 154 0.38 -5.03 -8.08
C ILE A 154 -0.65 -5.97 -8.69
N TYR A 155 -0.84 -5.93 -10.01
CA TYR A 155 -1.70 -6.89 -10.70
C TYR A 155 -1.18 -8.31 -10.50
N ALA A 156 0.09 -8.55 -10.81
CA ALA A 156 0.73 -9.86 -10.71
C ALA A 156 0.63 -10.43 -9.28
N SER A 157 0.94 -9.62 -8.28
CA SER A 157 0.89 -10.05 -6.87
C SER A 157 -0.54 -10.34 -6.40
N THR A 158 -1.54 -9.57 -6.87
CA THR A 158 -2.95 -9.81 -6.54
C THR A 158 -3.47 -11.08 -7.20
N VAL A 159 -3.10 -11.35 -8.45
CA VAL A 159 -3.38 -12.61 -9.17
C VAL A 159 -2.84 -13.80 -8.38
N ILE A 160 -1.59 -13.76 -7.96
CA ILE A 160 -0.97 -14.86 -7.20
C ILE A 160 -1.67 -15.07 -5.86
N ARG A 161 -2.01 -14.00 -5.13
CA ARG A 161 -2.75 -14.12 -3.86
C ARG A 161 -4.14 -14.73 -4.07
N TYR A 162 -4.82 -14.35 -5.15
CA TYR A 162 -6.12 -14.91 -5.50
C TYR A 162 -6.01 -16.41 -5.81
N ILE A 163 -5.05 -16.83 -6.62
CA ILE A 163 -4.86 -18.24 -7.02
C ILE A 163 -4.39 -19.10 -5.85
N ARG A 164 -3.57 -18.56 -4.94
CA ARG A 164 -3.01 -19.27 -3.78
C ARG A 164 -4.02 -19.60 -2.69
N SER A 165 -5.27 -19.15 -2.79
CA SER A 165 -6.30 -19.39 -1.76
C SER A 165 -6.43 -20.88 -1.42
N PRO A 166 -6.26 -21.28 -0.13
CA PRO A 166 -6.24 -22.70 0.25
C PRO A 166 -7.57 -23.42 0.10
N ARG A 167 -8.67 -22.67 -0.05
CA ARG A 167 -10.04 -23.21 -0.17
C ARG A 167 -10.48 -23.51 -1.59
N HIS A 168 -9.68 -23.13 -2.58
CA HIS A 168 -10.06 -23.23 -3.99
C HIS A 168 -8.98 -23.95 -4.79
N ARG A 169 -9.38 -24.57 -5.89
CA ARG A 169 -8.43 -25.15 -6.83
C ARG A 169 -7.64 -24.05 -7.56
N PRO A 170 -6.29 -24.13 -7.57
CA PRO A 170 -5.48 -23.12 -8.25
C PRO A 170 -5.71 -23.05 -9.77
N ASP A 171 -5.98 -24.19 -10.40
CA ASP A 171 -6.29 -24.31 -11.84
C ASP A 171 -7.60 -23.61 -12.19
N ASP A 172 -8.68 -23.80 -11.42
CA ASP A 172 -9.98 -23.15 -11.64
C ASP A 172 -9.87 -21.63 -11.46
N ARG A 173 -9.14 -21.18 -10.44
CA ARG A 173 -8.93 -19.75 -10.22
C ARG A 173 -8.06 -19.11 -11.30
N LEU A 174 -7.05 -19.80 -11.77
CA LEU A 174 -6.25 -19.33 -12.91
C LEU A 174 -7.13 -19.19 -14.16
N GLU A 175 -7.96 -20.20 -14.45
CA GLU A 175 -8.87 -20.15 -15.59
C GLU A 175 -9.85 -18.99 -15.48
N THR A 176 -10.41 -18.75 -14.29
CA THR A 176 -11.29 -17.61 -14.02
C THR A 176 -10.60 -16.29 -14.39
N ILE A 177 -9.35 -16.09 -13.93
CA ILE A 177 -8.58 -14.89 -14.28
C ILE A 177 -8.31 -14.80 -15.78
N LEU A 178 -7.91 -15.90 -16.43
CA LEU A 178 -7.61 -15.90 -17.86
C LEU A 178 -8.85 -15.63 -18.74
N ARG A 179 -10.05 -15.93 -18.24
CA ARG A 179 -11.33 -15.60 -18.89
C ARG A 179 -11.85 -14.21 -18.58
N LEU A 180 -11.31 -13.57 -17.54
CA LEU A 180 -11.72 -12.22 -17.15
C LEU A 180 -11.52 -11.25 -18.31
N GLN A 181 -12.59 -10.58 -18.70
CA GLN A 181 -12.53 -9.52 -19.71
C GLN A 181 -12.80 -8.19 -19.01
N PRO A 182 -11.94 -7.18 -19.23
CA PRO A 182 -12.22 -5.84 -18.74
C PRO A 182 -13.48 -5.28 -19.46
N PRO A 183 -14.18 -4.31 -18.86
CA PRO A 183 -15.33 -3.66 -19.48
C PRO A 183 -15.02 -3.18 -20.90
N HIS A 184 -15.94 -3.41 -21.83
CA HIS A 184 -15.76 -3.14 -23.26
C HIS A 184 -15.93 -1.67 -23.67
N ASP A 185 -16.00 -0.73 -22.74
CA ASP A 185 -16.09 0.69 -23.09
C ASP A 185 -14.80 1.14 -23.77
N ARG A 186 -14.91 1.62 -25.02
CA ARG A 186 -13.78 2.05 -25.85
C ARG A 186 -12.94 3.16 -25.19
N HIS A 187 -13.50 3.91 -24.24
CA HIS A 187 -12.83 4.93 -23.45
C HIS A 187 -12.05 4.40 -22.24
N ASP A 188 -12.32 3.16 -21.81
CA ASP A 188 -11.68 2.57 -20.64
C ASP A 188 -10.45 1.71 -20.96
N GLN A 189 -10.21 1.36 -22.23
CA GLN A 189 -9.05 0.55 -22.63
C GLN A 189 -7.71 1.28 -22.46
N ASP A 190 -7.72 2.61 -22.45
CA ASP A 190 -6.53 3.46 -22.27
C ASP A 190 -6.24 3.76 -20.79
N ARG A 191 -7.04 3.28 -19.84
CA ARG A 191 -6.78 3.48 -18.42
C ARG A 191 -5.79 2.45 -17.89
N PRO A 192 -4.68 2.89 -17.25
CA PRO A 192 -3.58 2.00 -16.87
C PRO A 192 -3.96 0.92 -15.84
N TYR A 193 -5.14 1.02 -15.19
CA TYR A 193 -5.56 0.09 -14.13
C TYR A 193 -6.78 -0.76 -14.50
N THR A 194 -7.25 -0.74 -15.74
CA THR A 194 -8.48 -1.46 -16.16
C THR A 194 -8.45 -2.97 -15.81
N GLN A 195 -7.31 -3.62 -16.01
CA GLN A 195 -7.14 -5.04 -15.67
C GLN A 195 -7.15 -5.27 -14.16
N LEU A 196 -6.57 -4.35 -13.39
CA LEU A 196 -6.56 -4.42 -11.92
C LEU A 196 -7.95 -4.17 -11.34
N ASP A 197 -8.70 -3.24 -11.90
CA ASP A 197 -10.09 -2.95 -11.51
C ASP A 197 -11.02 -4.15 -11.77
N ALA A 198 -10.85 -4.80 -12.92
CA ALA A 198 -11.58 -6.04 -13.23
C ALA A 198 -11.25 -7.15 -12.22
N LEU A 199 -10.00 -7.25 -11.78
CA LEU A 199 -9.57 -8.20 -10.75
C LEU A 199 -10.15 -7.86 -9.38
N TYR A 200 -10.18 -6.58 -8.98
CA TYR A 200 -10.84 -6.15 -7.74
C TYR A 200 -12.33 -6.45 -7.77
N SER A 201 -12.99 -6.13 -8.87
CA SER A 201 -14.40 -6.44 -9.09
C SER A 201 -14.67 -7.94 -8.95
N LEU A 202 -13.85 -8.79 -9.60
CA LEU A 202 -13.95 -10.24 -9.50
C LEU A 202 -13.87 -10.74 -8.05
N VAL A 203 -12.90 -10.24 -7.29
CA VAL A 203 -12.72 -10.68 -5.88
C VAL A 203 -13.90 -10.25 -5.02
N LEU A 204 -14.39 -9.01 -5.18
CA LEU A 204 -15.50 -8.48 -4.39
C LEU A 204 -16.86 -9.07 -4.78
N GLN A 205 -17.08 -9.37 -6.06
CA GLN A 205 -18.27 -10.10 -6.53
C GLN A 205 -18.31 -11.56 -6.07
N GLY A 206 -17.15 -12.13 -5.69
CA GLY A 206 -17.07 -13.44 -5.05
C GLY A 206 -17.63 -13.49 -3.63
N VAL A 207 -18.01 -12.35 -3.04
CA VAL A 207 -18.72 -12.28 -1.74
C VAL A 207 -20.21 -12.47 -2.00
N GLU A 208 -20.72 -13.64 -1.65
CA GLU A 208 -22.11 -14.03 -1.98
C GLU A 208 -23.18 -13.23 -1.20
N SER A 209 -22.87 -12.85 0.05
CA SER A 209 -23.80 -12.12 0.93
C SER A 209 -23.65 -10.60 0.76
N PRO A 210 -24.74 -9.90 0.39
CA PRO A 210 -24.74 -8.42 0.35
C PRO A 210 -24.41 -7.79 1.71
N ASP A 211 -24.88 -8.38 2.83
CA ASP A 211 -24.59 -7.91 4.17
C ASP A 211 -23.12 -8.08 4.52
N GLN A 212 -22.51 -9.21 4.14
CA GLN A 212 -21.08 -9.45 4.29
C GLN A 212 -20.27 -8.44 3.46
N LEU A 213 -20.67 -8.17 2.22
CA LEU A 213 -20.01 -7.18 1.37
C LEU A 213 -20.10 -5.77 1.97
N ALA A 214 -21.26 -5.39 2.52
CA ALA A 214 -21.44 -4.11 3.19
C ALA A 214 -20.52 -3.98 4.42
N GLN A 215 -20.40 -5.03 5.24
CA GLN A 215 -19.47 -5.04 6.38
C GLN A 215 -17.99 -4.96 5.92
N ILE A 216 -17.62 -5.67 4.86
CA ILE A 216 -16.27 -5.56 4.24
C ILE A 216 -15.99 -4.12 3.79
N CYS A 217 -16.97 -3.45 3.17
CA CYS A 217 -16.83 -2.06 2.77
C CYS A 217 -16.65 -1.12 3.98
N LEU A 218 -17.30 -1.39 5.12
CA LEU A 218 -17.03 -0.68 6.37
C LEU A 218 -15.61 -0.90 6.87
N VAL A 219 -15.10 -2.13 6.83
CA VAL A 219 -13.69 -2.43 7.16
C VAL A 219 -12.74 -1.62 6.29
N PHE A 220 -12.95 -1.59 4.97
CA PHE A 220 -12.14 -0.76 4.07
C PHE A 220 -12.22 0.73 4.41
N GLY A 221 -13.40 1.24 4.77
CA GLY A 221 -13.56 2.62 5.19
C GLY A 221 -12.81 2.95 6.48
N ILE A 222 -12.85 2.06 7.48
CA ILE A 222 -12.08 2.19 8.72
C ILE A 222 -10.57 2.25 8.40
N LEU A 223 -10.07 1.35 7.57
CA LEU A 223 -8.66 1.31 7.15
C LEU A 223 -8.28 2.55 6.33
N TYR A 224 -9.17 3.05 5.50
CA TYR A 224 -8.96 4.29 4.75
C TYR A 224 -8.76 5.48 5.68
N PHE A 225 -9.64 5.68 6.67
CA PHE A 225 -9.50 6.76 7.64
C PHE A 225 -8.25 6.60 8.51
N HIS A 226 -7.92 5.38 8.92
CA HIS A 226 -6.69 5.10 9.65
C HIS A 226 -5.45 5.50 8.84
N SER A 227 -5.41 5.16 7.54
CA SER A 227 -4.28 5.48 6.66
C SER A 227 -4.10 6.98 6.47
N ARG A 228 -5.19 7.74 6.44
CA ARG A 228 -5.18 9.19 6.25
C ARG A 228 -4.87 9.98 7.52
N LYS A 229 -5.12 9.42 8.71
CA LYS A 229 -4.98 10.10 10.04
C LYS A 229 -5.66 11.47 10.10
N VAL A 230 -6.73 11.67 9.34
CA VAL A 230 -7.43 12.96 9.21
C VAL A 230 -8.37 13.17 10.39
N GLY A 231 -8.16 14.27 11.13
CA GLY A 231 -9.03 14.70 12.23
C GLY A 231 -9.07 13.73 13.41
N LEU A 232 -10.03 13.95 14.31
CA LEU A 232 -10.23 13.11 15.49
C LEU A 232 -10.50 11.64 15.13
N PHE A 233 -11.23 11.40 14.04
CA PHE A 233 -11.54 10.04 13.58
C PHE A 233 -10.30 9.27 13.14
N GLY A 234 -9.34 9.88 12.47
CA GLY A 234 -8.09 9.21 12.10
C GLY A 234 -7.23 8.81 13.31
N LEU A 235 -7.37 9.53 14.44
CA LEU A 235 -6.72 9.17 15.70
C LEU A 235 -7.46 8.05 16.45
N LEU A 236 -8.79 7.92 16.27
CA LEU A 236 -9.63 6.92 16.91
C LEU A 236 -9.74 5.63 16.11
N MET A 237 -9.44 5.67 14.80
CA MET A 237 -9.47 4.51 13.92
C MET A 237 -8.16 3.75 13.99
N TYR A 238 -8.12 2.63 14.69
CA TYR A 238 -6.98 1.74 14.72
C TYR A 238 -7.17 0.58 13.73
N SER A 239 -6.09 0.23 13.04
CA SER A 239 -6.08 -0.92 12.13
C SER A 239 -5.90 -2.27 12.84
N HIS A 240 -6.18 -2.34 14.13
CA HIS A 240 -6.07 -3.58 14.90
C HIS A 240 -7.38 -4.37 14.85
N GLN A 241 -7.28 -5.67 14.68
CA GLN A 241 -8.41 -6.61 14.56
C GLN A 241 -9.46 -6.41 15.66
N SER A 242 -9.04 -6.43 16.93
CA SER A 242 -9.96 -6.29 18.06
C SER A 242 -10.69 -4.95 18.09
N HIS A 243 -10.04 -3.89 17.60
CA HIS A 243 -10.69 -2.57 17.50
C HIS A 243 -11.76 -2.54 16.38
N ILE A 244 -11.43 -3.13 15.22
CA ILE A 244 -12.38 -3.23 14.10
C ILE A 244 -13.57 -4.11 14.50
N GLU A 245 -13.32 -5.23 15.18
CA GLU A 245 -14.36 -6.11 15.72
C GLU A 245 -15.26 -5.36 16.71
N GLY A 246 -14.68 -4.56 17.61
CA GLY A 246 -15.45 -3.71 18.54
C GLY A 246 -16.30 -2.67 17.82
N LEU A 247 -15.74 -1.96 16.84
CA LEU A 247 -16.47 -0.95 16.03
C LEU A 247 -17.68 -1.54 15.29
N LEU A 248 -17.53 -2.76 14.79
CA LEU A 248 -18.56 -3.46 14.00
C LEU A 248 -19.44 -4.38 14.86
N GLU A 249 -19.28 -4.36 16.19
CA GLU A 249 -20.00 -5.22 17.13
C GLU A 249 -19.88 -6.74 16.82
N LEU A 250 -18.70 -7.13 16.29
CA LEU A 250 -18.36 -8.51 15.99
C LEU A 250 -17.76 -9.23 17.21
N LYS A 251 -17.85 -10.54 17.24
CA LYS A 251 -17.13 -11.35 18.24
C LYS A 251 -15.65 -11.46 17.87
N ALA A 252 -14.82 -11.74 18.88
CA ALA A 252 -13.41 -11.99 18.65
C ALA A 252 -13.21 -13.15 17.64
N GLY A 253 -12.47 -12.89 16.56
CA GLY A 253 -12.22 -13.82 15.46
C GLY A 253 -13.23 -13.75 14.30
N ASP A 254 -14.37 -13.07 14.45
CA ASP A 254 -15.35 -12.95 13.37
C ASP A 254 -14.79 -12.15 12.18
N LEU A 255 -13.85 -11.21 12.42
CA LEU A 255 -13.22 -10.47 11.34
C LEU A 255 -12.44 -11.37 10.38
N ASP A 256 -11.80 -12.44 10.91
CA ASP A 256 -11.12 -13.43 10.07
C ASP A 256 -12.08 -14.15 9.12
N LEU A 257 -13.28 -14.50 9.60
CA LEU A 257 -14.32 -15.12 8.79
C LEU A 257 -14.90 -14.13 7.77
N LEU A 258 -15.12 -12.90 8.21
CA LEU A 258 -15.68 -11.83 7.39
C LEU A 258 -14.82 -11.55 6.15
N ILE A 259 -13.49 -11.42 6.32
CA ILE A 259 -12.57 -11.05 5.24
C ILE A 259 -12.02 -12.26 4.46
N ASP A 260 -12.42 -13.48 4.82
CA ASP A 260 -11.87 -14.68 4.19
C ASP A 260 -12.04 -14.72 2.65
N PRO A 261 -13.18 -14.34 2.07
CA PRO A 261 -13.35 -14.32 0.60
C PRO A 261 -12.39 -13.34 -0.10
N ILE A 262 -11.95 -12.30 0.60
CA ILE A 262 -11.15 -11.20 0.05
C ILE A 262 -9.70 -11.19 0.54
N ARG A 263 -9.20 -12.32 1.02
CA ARG A 263 -7.81 -12.48 1.52
C ARG A 263 -6.73 -12.12 0.49
N SER A 264 -7.06 -12.03 -0.78
CA SER A 264 -6.16 -11.53 -1.83
C SER A 264 -5.98 -10.01 -1.81
N LEU A 265 -6.86 -9.26 -1.12
CA LEU A 265 -6.87 -7.79 -1.04
C LEU A 265 -6.42 -7.27 0.33
N ILE A 266 -6.63 -8.06 1.40
CA ILE A 266 -6.43 -7.66 2.79
C ILE A 266 -5.81 -8.80 3.60
N THR A 267 -5.06 -8.46 4.63
CA THR A 267 -4.46 -9.43 5.56
C THR A 267 -4.59 -8.98 7.01
N ILE A 268 -4.58 -9.96 7.92
CA ILE A 268 -4.39 -9.74 9.35
C ILE A 268 -3.03 -10.34 9.71
N TYR A 269 -2.12 -9.52 10.23
CA TYR A 269 -0.81 -9.95 10.69
C TYR A 269 -0.90 -10.66 12.04
N LYS A 270 0.12 -11.45 12.41
CA LYS A 270 0.16 -12.21 13.68
C LYS A 270 -0.06 -11.36 14.93
N HIS A 271 0.30 -10.09 14.89
CA HIS A 271 0.10 -9.13 15.99
C HIS A 271 -1.25 -8.40 15.91
N GLY A 272 -2.17 -8.83 15.04
CA GLY A 272 -3.53 -8.30 14.95
C GLY A 272 -3.69 -7.08 14.05
N THR A 273 -2.64 -6.52 13.45
CA THR A 273 -2.78 -5.41 12.52
C THR A 273 -3.43 -5.88 11.22
N VAL A 274 -4.47 -5.16 10.82
CA VAL A 274 -5.22 -5.36 9.57
C VAL A 274 -4.72 -4.37 8.54
N GLN A 275 -4.39 -4.85 7.35
CA GLN A 275 -3.85 -4.00 6.29
C GLN A 275 -4.29 -4.46 4.91
N ILE A 276 -4.62 -3.52 4.03
CA ILE A 276 -4.76 -3.78 2.59
C ILE A 276 -3.38 -3.92 1.95
N PHE A 277 -3.29 -4.70 0.90
CA PHE A 277 -2.01 -4.93 0.23
C PHE A 277 -1.53 -3.73 -0.60
N HIS A 278 -2.46 -2.89 -1.09
CA HIS A 278 -2.07 -1.74 -1.90
C HIS A 278 -3.16 -0.67 -1.93
N LYS A 279 -2.74 0.61 -1.90
CA LYS A 279 -3.64 1.77 -1.85
C LYS A 279 -4.52 1.95 -3.10
N SER A 280 -4.15 1.36 -4.26
CA SER A 280 -4.98 1.41 -5.47
C SER A 280 -6.37 0.78 -5.28
N LEU A 281 -6.54 -0.06 -4.24
CA LEU A 281 -7.86 -0.52 -3.84
C LEU A 281 -8.74 0.63 -3.36
N PHE A 282 -8.18 1.58 -2.59
CA PHE A 282 -8.93 2.77 -2.19
C PHE A 282 -9.23 3.69 -3.39
N ASP A 283 -8.28 3.83 -4.32
CA ASP A 283 -8.50 4.59 -5.55
C ASP A 283 -9.67 3.99 -6.37
N TYR A 284 -9.76 2.64 -6.41
CA TYR A 284 -10.86 1.92 -7.04
C TYR A 284 -12.19 2.13 -6.31
N LEU A 285 -12.21 1.98 -4.97
CA LEU A 285 -13.44 2.08 -4.17
C LEU A 285 -14.02 3.49 -4.11
N LEU A 286 -13.14 4.51 -4.14
CA LEU A 286 -13.53 5.92 -4.05
C LEU A 286 -13.97 6.54 -5.38
N ASP A 287 -13.62 5.93 -6.50
CA ASP A 287 -13.99 6.40 -7.81
C ASP A 287 -15.34 5.82 -8.24
N PRO A 288 -16.41 6.65 -8.34
CA PRO A 288 -17.74 6.18 -8.72
C PRO A 288 -17.79 5.52 -10.11
N SER A 289 -16.87 5.89 -11.00
CA SER A 289 -16.80 5.30 -12.35
C SER A 289 -16.15 3.91 -12.35
N ARG A 290 -15.41 3.55 -11.30
CA ARG A 290 -14.69 2.28 -11.16
C ARG A 290 -15.37 1.33 -10.17
N GLY A 291 -15.56 1.77 -8.93
CA GLY A 291 -16.11 1.00 -7.82
C GLY A 291 -17.54 1.39 -7.41
N GLY A 292 -18.22 2.28 -8.12
CA GLY A 292 -19.50 2.86 -7.71
C GLY A 292 -20.70 1.90 -7.62
N HIS A 293 -20.52 0.64 -8.04
CA HIS A 293 -21.51 -0.43 -7.85
C HIS A 293 -21.43 -1.09 -6.46
N LEU A 294 -20.40 -0.75 -5.68
CA LEU A 294 -20.15 -1.32 -4.36
C LEU A 294 -20.80 -0.46 -3.26
N PRO A 295 -21.25 -1.04 -2.14
CA PRO A 295 -21.81 -0.33 -1.01
C PRO A 295 -20.73 0.37 -0.16
N PHE A 296 -19.77 1.06 -0.80
CA PHE A 296 -18.69 1.77 -0.15
C PHE A 296 -19.15 3.21 0.16
N ASP A 297 -19.46 3.46 1.43
CA ASP A 297 -20.05 4.72 1.91
C ASP A 297 -19.26 5.27 3.10
N LEU A 298 -18.44 6.31 2.86
CA LEU A 298 -17.65 6.97 3.91
C LEU A 298 -18.51 7.64 5.00
N PRO A 299 -19.61 8.36 4.70
CA PRO A 299 -20.57 8.83 5.70
C PRO A 299 -21.02 7.75 6.67
N ARG A 300 -21.33 6.55 6.17
CA ARG A 300 -21.73 5.40 7.01
C ARG A 300 -20.61 4.96 7.96
N VAL A 301 -19.36 4.98 7.50
CA VAL A 301 -18.19 4.67 8.36
C VAL A 301 -18.08 5.69 9.51
N HIS A 302 -18.28 6.98 9.23
CA HIS A 302 -18.31 8.01 10.27
C HIS A 302 -19.44 7.80 11.30
N GLU A 303 -20.63 7.42 10.83
CA GLU A 303 -21.76 7.13 11.71
C GLU A 303 -21.47 5.96 12.66
N VAL A 304 -20.90 4.85 12.13
CA VAL A 304 -20.50 3.67 12.92
C VAL A 304 -19.48 4.06 13.98
N ALA A 305 -18.45 4.81 13.59
CA ALA A 305 -17.42 5.26 14.51
C ALA A 305 -17.94 6.20 15.60
N ALA A 306 -18.78 7.18 15.24
CA ALA A 306 -19.37 8.12 16.18
C ALA A 306 -20.27 7.38 17.18
N THR A 307 -21.06 6.42 16.71
CA THR A 307 -21.94 5.61 17.56
C THR A 307 -21.15 4.80 18.57
N HIS A 308 -20.03 4.18 18.13
CA HIS A 308 -19.15 3.41 19.01
C HIS A 308 -18.54 4.29 20.11
N VAL A 309 -17.98 5.44 19.75
CA VAL A 309 -17.38 6.39 20.71
C VAL A 309 -18.40 6.86 21.72
N LEU A 310 -19.65 7.17 21.29
CA LEU A 310 -20.71 7.57 22.20
C LEU A 310 -21.10 6.43 23.15
N LYS A 311 -21.22 5.19 22.68
CA LYS A 311 -21.51 4.02 23.54
C LYS A 311 -20.43 3.82 24.60
N GLU A 312 -19.15 3.85 24.20
CA GLU A 312 -18.02 3.73 25.12
C GLU A 312 -18.02 4.83 26.18
N HIS A 313 -18.31 6.07 25.78
CA HIS A 313 -18.36 7.20 26.71
C HIS A 313 -19.53 7.09 27.70
N ILE A 314 -20.70 6.71 27.23
CA ILE A 314 -21.89 6.47 28.09
C ILE A 314 -21.60 5.32 29.06
N TYR A 315 -21.00 4.22 28.60
CA TYR A 315 -20.65 3.08 29.45
C TYR A 315 -19.62 3.44 30.51
N ALA A 316 -18.59 4.19 30.15
CA ALA A 316 -17.59 4.69 31.08
C ALA A 316 -18.23 5.57 32.17
N HIS A 317 -19.13 6.51 31.79
CA HIS A 317 -19.82 7.35 32.75
C HIS A 317 -20.81 6.58 33.63
N SER A 318 -21.51 5.58 33.11
CA SER A 318 -22.47 4.79 33.90
C SER A 318 -21.79 3.99 35.03
N LYS A 319 -20.53 3.58 34.85
CA LYS A 319 -19.73 2.92 35.92
C LYS A 319 -19.32 3.86 37.06
N PHE A 320 -19.31 5.18 36.83
CA PHE A 320 -18.97 6.17 37.87
C PHE A 320 -20.19 6.61 38.70
N PHE A 321 -21.40 6.28 38.26
CA PHE A 321 -22.66 6.70 38.90
C PHE A 321 -23.48 5.56 39.53
N LEU A 322 -22.99 4.31 39.51
CA LEU A 322 -23.60 3.21 40.29
C LEU A 322 -22.83 3.07 41.61
N PRO A 323 -23.52 3.13 42.78
CA PRO A 323 -22.91 3.05 44.10
C PRO A 323 -22.35 1.66 44.39
#